data_e20a8e735d282d96413d0796f886e998
#
_entry.id   e20a8e735d282d96413d0796f886e998
#
_cell.length_a   1.000
_cell.length_b   1.000
_cell.length_c   1.000
_cell.angle_alpha   90.00
_cell.angle_beta   90.00
_cell.angle_gamma   90.00
#
_symmetry.space_group_name_H-M   'P 1'
#
loop_
_entity.id
_entity.type
_entity.pdbx_description
1 polymer ?
#
loop_
_entity_poly.entity_id
_entity_poly.type
_entity_poly.pdbx_seq_one_letter_code
_entity_poly.pdbx_strand_id
1 'polypeptide(L)'
;MSEEGSAVSSQAQVAAQVRRLLAQVLDVPEASVGPELSSSSSAAWTSLNHLMLISQLENEFGVVFSNQEIRQLTSYTAIIDTLGRRLGSVA
;
A
#
# COMPACT_ATOMS: atom_id res chain seq x y z
N MET A 1 3.83 25.21 -11.16
CA MET A 1 3.47 25.09 -10.10
C MET A 1 3.11 23.82 -9.62
N SER A 2 2.21 23.33 -10.08
CA SER A 2 1.75 22.13 -9.52
C SER A 2 2.68 20.99 -9.77
N GLU A 3 3.50 21.05 -10.72
CA GLU A 3 4.31 19.95 -11.01
C GLU A 3 5.25 19.68 -9.92
N GLU A 4 5.87 20.69 -9.42
CA GLU A 4 6.82 20.41 -8.44
C GLU A 4 6.11 19.90 -7.24
N GLY A 5 4.92 20.33 -7.02
CA GLY A 5 4.15 19.79 -5.95
C GLY A 5 4.01 18.31 -6.07
N SER A 6 3.72 17.83 -7.27
CA SER A 6 3.52 16.42 -7.42
C SER A 6 4.82 15.65 -7.25
N ALA A 7 5.91 16.19 -7.69
CA ALA A 7 7.16 15.48 -7.52
C ALA A 7 7.51 15.36 -6.05
N VAL A 8 7.35 16.43 -5.32
CA VAL A 8 7.68 16.42 -3.93
C VAL A 8 6.76 15.52 -3.17
N SER A 9 5.51 15.46 -3.55
CA SER A 9 4.54 14.73 -2.80
C SER A 9 4.41 13.28 -3.19
N SER A 10 5.28 12.77 -4.02
CA SER A 10 5.07 11.42 -4.52
C SER A 10 5.04 10.39 -3.40
N GLN A 11 5.90 10.49 -2.40
CA GLN A 11 5.84 9.55 -1.30
C GLN A 11 4.58 9.75 -0.47
N ALA A 12 4.19 10.98 -0.25
CA ALA A 12 2.98 11.25 0.49
C ALA A 12 1.76 10.77 -0.28
N GLN A 13 1.79 10.89 -1.60
CA GLN A 13 0.70 10.40 -2.42
C GLN A 13 0.62 8.90 -2.40
N VAL A 14 1.75 8.21 -2.43
CA VAL A 14 1.77 6.76 -2.35
C VAL A 14 1.16 6.33 -1.02
N ALA A 15 1.58 6.95 0.07
CA ALA A 15 1.06 6.60 1.38
C ALA A 15 -0.45 6.84 1.45
N ALA A 16 -0.92 7.95 0.90
CA ALA A 16 -2.34 8.24 0.92
C ALA A 16 -3.13 7.25 0.09
N GLN A 17 -2.59 6.84 -1.06
CA GLN A 17 -3.26 5.87 -1.90
C GLN A 17 -3.29 4.49 -1.25
N VAL A 18 -2.20 4.09 -0.61
CA VAL A 18 -2.15 2.82 0.09
C VAL A 18 -3.16 2.82 1.23
N ARG A 19 -3.23 3.94 1.98
CA ARG A 19 -4.18 4.03 3.08
C ARG A 19 -5.61 3.87 2.56
N ARG A 20 -5.92 4.53 1.45
CA ARG A 20 -7.27 4.46 0.91
C ARG A 20 -7.59 3.05 0.42
N LEU A 21 -6.63 2.41 -0.25
CA LEU A 21 -6.86 1.05 -0.74
C LEU A 21 -7.05 0.07 0.41
N LEU A 22 -6.22 0.17 1.44
CA LEU A 22 -6.36 -0.69 2.59
C LEU A 22 -7.71 -0.48 3.27
N ALA A 23 -8.11 0.79 3.41
CA ALA A 23 -9.40 1.08 4.04
C ALA A 23 -10.54 0.46 3.25
N GLN A 24 -10.47 0.51 1.93
CA GLN A 24 -11.51 -0.06 1.10
C GLN A 24 -11.52 -1.57 1.15
N VAL A 25 -10.37 -2.18 1.02
CA VAL A 25 -10.30 -3.64 0.99
C VAL A 25 -10.66 -4.23 2.34
N LEU A 26 -10.20 -3.64 3.41
CA LEU A 26 -10.47 -4.14 4.75
C LEU A 26 -11.77 -3.63 5.33
N ASP A 27 -12.39 -2.66 4.63
CA ASP A 27 -13.66 -2.08 5.07
C ASP A 27 -13.51 -1.46 6.46
N VAL A 28 -12.51 -0.61 6.61
CA VAL A 28 -12.28 0.13 7.84
C VAL A 28 -12.09 1.59 7.51
N PRO A 29 -12.22 2.49 8.48
CA PRO A 29 -11.99 3.91 8.23
C PRO A 29 -10.53 4.15 7.89
N GLU A 30 -10.28 5.13 7.03
CA GLU A 30 -8.91 5.47 6.69
C GLU A 30 -8.11 5.88 7.93
N ALA A 31 -8.77 6.46 8.91
CA ALA A 31 -8.08 6.87 10.13
C ALA A 31 -7.54 5.67 10.91
N SER A 32 -8.04 4.48 10.63
CA SER A 32 -7.56 3.29 11.29
C SER A 32 -6.33 2.70 10.63
N VAL A 33 -5.96 3.21 9.46
CA VAL A 33 -4.84 2.67 8.70
C VAL A 33 -3.59 3.44 9.02
N GLY A 34 -2.60 2.77 9.53
CA GLY A 34 -1.34 3.40 9.89
C GLY A 34 -0.28 2.37 10.15
N PRO A 35 0.85 2.80 10.69
CA PRO A 35 2.02 1.92 10.83
C PRO A 35 1.77 0.69 11.69
N GLU A 36 0.74 0.71 12.52
CA GLU A 36 0.46 -0.44 13.36
C GLU A 36 -0.42 -1.48 12.71
N LEU A 37 -0.95 -1.19 11.55
CA LEU A 37 -1.86 -2.11 10.89
C LEU A 37 -1.10 -3.25 10.22
N SER A 38 -1.50 -4.47 10.51
CA SER A 38 -0.89 -5.65 9.90
C SER A 38 -1.93 -6.76 9.81
N SER A 39 -1.59 -7.81 9.10
CA SER A 39 -2.48 -8.95 8.97
C SER A 39 -2.69 -9.63 10.31
N SER A 40 -1.76 -9.52 11.23
CA SER A 40 -1.91 -10.13 12.53
C SER A 40 -2.73 -9.27 13.48
N SER A 41 -2.87 -8.00 13.20
CA SER A 41 -3.62 -7.10 14.07
C SER A 41 -5.03 -6.81 13.56
N SER A 42 -5.36 -7.23 12.35
CA SER A 42 -6.67 -6.93 11.78
C SER A 42 -7.34 -8.20 11.32
N ALA A 43 -8.46 -8.51 11.93
CA ALA A 43 -9.23 -9.69 11.55
C ALA A 43 -9.75 -9.57 10.12
N ALA A 44 -9.92 -8.37 9.63
CA ALA A 44 -10.40 -8.16 8.27
C ALA A 44 -9.34 -8.50 7.22
N TRP A 45 -8.10 -8.60 7.62
CA TRP A 45 -7.03 -8.88 6.66
C TRP A 45 -6.92 -10.39 6.47
N THR A 46 -7.89 -10.92 5.75
CA THR A 46 -7.94 -12.35 5.44
C THR A 46 -7.10 -12.64 4.21
N SER A 47 -6.93 -13.93 3.91
CA SER A 47 -6.19 -14.31 2.71
C SER A 47 -6.84 -13.76 1.45
N LEU A 48 -8.16 -13.81 1.40
CA LEU A 48 -8.87 -13.29 0.24
C LEU A 48 -8.64 -11.80 0.10
N ASN A 49 -8.78 -11.06 1.20
CA ASN A 49 -8.60 -9.63 1.14
C ASN A 49 -7.14 -9.29 0.84
N HIS A 50 -6.21 -10.12 1.28
CA HIS A 50 -4.81 -9.91 0.95
C HIS A 50 -4.61 -9.99 -0.57
N LEU A 51 -5.18 -10.98 -1.22
CA LEU A 51 -5.05 -11.11 -2.67
C LEU A 51 -5.73 -9.96 -3.40
N MET A 52 -6.87 -9.51 -2.88
CA MET A 52 -7.55 -8.37 -3.49
C MET A 52 -6.70 -7.11 -3.35
N LEU A 53 -6.07 -6.94 -2.20
CA LEU A 53 -5.21 -5.80 -1.97
C LEU A 53 -4.03 -5.82 -2.94
N ILE A 54 -3.39 -6.97 -3.10
CA ILE A 54 -2.26 -7.09 -4.00
C ILE A 54 -2.69 -6.70 -5.42
N SER A 55 -3.82 -7.21 -5.86
CA SER A 55 -4.31 -6.89 -7.20
C SER A 55 -4.54 -5.40 -7.38
N GLN A 56 -5.12 -4.77 -6.38
CA GLN A 56 -5.38 -3.34 -6.48
C GLN A 56 -4.10 -2.52 -6.43
N LEU A 57 -3.13 -2.94 -5.62
CA LEU A 57 -1.85 -2.25 -5.58
C LEU A 57 -1.15 -2.35 -6.93
N GLU A 58 -1.19 -3.52 -7.54
CA GLU A 58 -0.56 -3.70 -8.84
C GLU A 58 -1.20 -2.80 -9.89
N ASN A 59 -2.52 -2.72 -9.87
CA ASN A 59 -3.21 -1.88 -10.83
C ASN A 59 -2.99 -0.41 -10.56
N GLU A 60 -3.04 -0.02 -9.31
CA GLU A 60 -2.93 1.39 -8.97
C GLU A 60 -1.54 1.95 -9.26
N PHE A 61 -0.52 1.16 -8.99
CA PHE A 61 0.85 1.63 -9.10
C PHE A 61 1.60 1.10 -10.32
N GLY A 62 0.95 0.26 -11.11
CA GLY A 62 1.58 -0.23 -12.32
C GLY A 62 2.76 -1.15 -12.06
N VAL A 63 2.71 -1.95 -11.03
CA VAL A 63 3.79 -2.86 -10.68
C VAL A 63 3.28 -4.29 -10.63
N VAL A 64 4.20 -5.24 -10.67
CA VAL A 64 3.86 -6.64 -10.50
C VAL A 64 4.75 -7.17 -9.39
N PHE A 65 4.14 -7.71 -8.33
CA PHE A 65 4.90 -8.21 -7.21
C PHE A 65 5.26 -9.67 -7.40
N SER A 66 6.43 -10.06 -6.92
CA SER A 66 6.84 -11.45 -6.94
C SER A 66 6.06 -12.21 -5.86
N ASN A 67 6.06 -13.52 -5.92
CA ASN A 67 5.41 -14.32 -4.90
C ASN A 67 6.00 -14.04 -3.52
N GLN A 68 7.31 -13.84 -3.46
CA GLN A 68 7.93 -13.54 -2.19
C GLN A 68 7.47 -12.20 -1.65
N GLU A 69 7.37 -11.20 -2.52
CA GLU A 69 6.89 -9.90 -2.10
C GLU A 69 5.45 -9.99 -1.61
N ILE A 70 4.62 -10.74 -2.32
CA ILE A 70 3.22 -10.88 -1.92
C ILE A 70 3.12 -11.45 -0.51
N ARG A 71 3.95 -12.43 -0.19
CA ARG A 71 3.91 -13.01 1.15
C ARG A 71 4.40 -12.05 2.22
N GLN A 72 5.21 -11.08 1.84
CA GLN A 72 5.76 -10.12 2.80
C GLN A 72 4.93 -8.85 2.96
N LEU A 73 3.99 -8.61 2.06
CA LEU A 73 3.19 -7.39 2.10
C LEU A 73 2.03 -7.53 3.08
N THR A 74 2.34 -7.82 4.34
CA THR A 74 1.34 -8.11 5.34
C THR A 74 1.21 -7.03 6.40
N SER A 75 1.69 -5.83 6.11
CA SER A 75 1.52 -4.68 6.99
C SER A 75 1.57 -3.41 6.17
N TYR A 76 1.04 -2.35 6.75
CA TYR A 76 1.08 -1.04 6.10
C TYR A 76 2.54 -0.64 5.82
N THR A 77 3.41 -0.82 6.81
CA THR A 77 4.81 -0.42 6.67
C THR A 77 5.51 -1.22 5.57
N ALA A 78 5.26 -2.52 5.51
CA ALA A 78 5.87 -3.36 4.48
C ALA A 78 5.43 -2.94 3.09
N ILE A 79 4.16 -2.56 2.94
CA ILE A 79 3.65 -2.12 1.65
C ILE A 79 4.31 -0.82 1.24
N ILE A 80 4.41 0.14 2.17
CA ILE A 80 5.03 1.42 1.86
C ILE A 80 6.50 1.22 1.48
N ASP A 81 7.22 0.39 2.23
CA ASP A 81 8.63 0.16 1.95
C ASP A 81 8.83 -0.49 0.59
N THR A 82 8.01 -1.49 0.28
CA THR A 82 8.15 -2.20 -0.98
C THR A 82 7.83 -1.29 -2.15
N LEU A 83 6.75 -0.53 -2.04
CA LEU A 83 6.41 0.40 -3.11
C LEU A 83 7.48 1.47 -3.28
N GLY A 84 8.05 1.92 -2.18
CA GLY A 84 9.13 2.89 -2.27
C GLY A 84 10.29 2.36 -3.08
N ARG A 85 10.67 1.12 -2.84
CA ARG A 85 11.76 0.52 -3.59
C ARG A 85 11.40 0.31 -5.05
N ARG A 86 10.15 -0.09 -5.32
CA ARG A 86 9.75 -0.41 -6.68
C ARG A 86 9.46 0.82 -7.52
N LEU A 87 9.02 1.90 -6.89
CA LEU A 87 8.61 3.07 -7.64
C LEU A 87 9.58 4.21 -7.59
N GLY A 88 10.02 4.52 -6.39
CA GLY A 88 10.63 5.76 -6.23
C GLY A 88 12.00 5.78 -5.98
N SER A 89 12.44 4.71 -5.86
CA SER A 89 13.72 4.70 -5.40
C SER A 89 14.66 5.41 -6.25
N VAL A 90 14.27 5.70 -7.38
CA VAL A 90 15.08 6.39 -8.19
C VAL A 90 15.51 7.63 -7.69
N ALA A 91 14.73 8.19 -7.04
CA ALA A 91 15.03 9.51 -6.65
C ALA A 91 16.19 9.58 -5.79
#